data_9beb08132ddedaeab6bec9a1c772440e
#
_entry.id   9beb08132ddedaeab6bec9a1c772440e
#
_cell.length_a   1.000
_cell.length_b   1.000
_cell.length_c   1.000
_cell.angle_alpha   90.00
_cell.angle_beta   90.00
_cell.angle_gamma   90.00
#
_symmetry.space_group_name_H-M   'P 1'
#
loop_
_entity.id
_entity.type
_entity.pdbx_description
1 polymer ?
#
loop_
_entity_poly.entity_id
_entity_poly.type
_entity_poly.pdbx_seq_one_letter_code
_entity_poly.pdbx_strand_id
1 'polypeptide(L)'
;YASRGLGDVYKRQPSDNVIKALKKGKVKVHISNYVINEEKIKRLTAILEKNKIRYFVRKYDAWQESGGVDYRGYTDEQLERKFGNCFERNGYTFLKGRLYRCPRVAHAINLKAIPDLSGDYIDLQNWNSGVEQLKMQINALQNKQWLRGCNYCEGPDNHTQSIPAALQCRRNIPYTRLGE
;
A
#
# COMPACT_ATOMS: atom_id res chain seq x y z
N TYR A 1 4.59 8.35 -1.71
CA TYR A 1 4.83 7.30 -2.72
C TYR A 1 3.61 7.17 -3.61
N ALA A 2 3.66 7.68 -4.83
CA ALA A 2 2.64 7.44 -5.83
C ALA A 2 2.89 6.06 -6.47
N SER A 3 2.36 5.00 -5.89
CA SER A 3 2.47 3.65 -6.43
C SER A 3 1.77 3.44 -7.79
N ARG A 4 0.93 4.39 -8.22
CA ARG A 4 0.25 4.35 -9.51
C ARG A 4 1.16 4.59 -10.73
N GLY A 5 2.27 5.29 -10.58
CA GLY A 5 3.17 5.58 -11.71
C GLY A 5 4.10 4.44 -12.09
N LEU A 6 4.42 3.54 -11.16
CA LEU A 6 5.41 2.48 -11.38
C LEU A 6 4.79 1.20 -11.98
N GLY A 7 3.49 0.94 -11.76
CA GLY A 7 2.80 -0.19 -12.40
C GLY A 7 2.78 -0.11 -13.93
N ASP A 8 2.78 1.08 -14.49
CA ASP A 8 2.85 1.30 -15.95
C ASP A 8 4.27 1.24 -16.51
N VAL A 9 5.32 1.39 -15.69
CA VAL A 9 6.71 1.24 -16.11
C VAL A 9 7.00 -0.18 -16.59
N TYR A 10 6.31 -1.18 -16.06
CA TYR A 10 6.42 -2.56 -16.54
C TYR A 10 5.84 -2.78 -17.94
N LYS A 11 4.89 -1.96 -18.36
CA LYS A 11 4.26 -2.07 -19.68
C LYS A 11 4.96 -1.22 -20.74
N ARG A 12 5.57 -0.11 -20.33
CA ARG A 12 6.22 0.84 -21.23
C ARG A 12 7.59 1.22 -20.66
N GLN A 13 8.58 1.33 -21.52
CA GLN A 13 9.86 1.92 -21.14
C GLN A 13 9.63 3.39 -20.76
N PRO A 14 10.37 3.93 -19.76
CA PRO A 14 10.24 5.33 -19.40
C PRO A 14 10.58 6.23 -20.60
N SER A 15 9.72 7.20 -20.87
CA SER A 15 9.95 8.20 -21.92
C SER A 15 11.15 9.10 -21.57
N ASP A 16 11.74 9.76 -22.58
CA ASP A 16 12.84 10.69 -22.37
C ASP A 16 12.49 11.81 -21.37
N ASN A 17 11.24 12.26 -21.35
CA ASN A 17 10.80 13.27 -20.39
C ASN A 17 10.83 12.74 -18.94
N VAL A 18 10.44 11.47 -18.71
CA VAL A 18 10.54 10.82 -17.41
C VAL A 18 12.02 10.69 -16.99
N ILE A 19 12.88 10.24 -17.90
CA ILE A 19 14.33 10.15 -17.66
C ILE A 19 14.92 11.51 -17.30
N LYS A 20 14.58 12.56 -18.06
CA LYS A 20 15.02 13.94 -17.74
C LYS A 20 14.57 14.40 -16.37
N ALA A 21 13.29 14.13 -16.01
CA ALA A 21 12.74 14.49 -14.71
C ALA A 21 13.44 13.74 -13.55
N LEU A 22 13.68 12.43 -13.69
CA LEU A 22 14.40 11.63 -12.70
C LEU A 22 15.83 12.14 -12.47
N LYS A 23 16.54 12.51 -13.55
CA LYS A 23 17.90 13.09 -13.47
C LYS A 23 17.87 14.44 -12.76
N LYS A 24 16.98 15.36 -13.19
CA LYS A 24 16.85 16.70 -12.59
C LYS A 24 16.52 16.62 -11.10
N GLY A 25 15.60 15.72 -10.72
CA GLY A 25 15.17 15.51 -9.33
C GLY A 25 16.16 14.72 -8.48
N LYS A 26 17.28 14.23 -9.04
CA LYS A 26 18.24 13.34 -8.34
C LYS A 26 17.55 12.17 -7.64
N VAL A 27 16.48 11.63 -8.24
CA VAL A 27 15.64 10.59 -7.67
C VAL A 27 16.37 9.26 -7.65
N LYS A 28 16.17 8.47 -6.58
CA LYS A 28 16.54 7.05 -6.53
C LYS A 28 15.31 6.21 -6.89
N VAL A 29 15.42 5.37 -7.91
CA VAL A 29 14.33 4.50 -8.36
C VAL A 29 14.35 3.19 -7.61
N HIS A 30 13.21 2.81 -7.01
CA HIS A 30 13.02 1.49 -6.42
C HIS A 30 12.18 0.63 -7.36
N ILE A 31 12.68 -0.54 -7.71
CA ILE A 31 12.06 -1.49 -8.63
C ILE A 31 11.66 -2.73 -7.86
N SER A 32 10.38 -3.05 -7.83
CA SER A 32 9.88 -4.32 -7.30
C SER A 32 9.91 -5.36 -8.41
N ASN A 33 10.76 -6.37 -8.26
CA ASN A 33 10.86 -7.48 -9.19
C ASN A 33 10.02 -8.66 -8.70
N TYR A 34 8.92 -8.94 -9.37
CA TYR A 34 7.99 -10.05 -9.09
C TYR A 34 8.31 -11.31 -9.94
N VAL A 35 9.56 -11.50 -10.33
CA VAL A 35 10.13 -12.67 -11.02
C VAL A 35 9.63 -12.91 -12.47
N ILE A 36 8.40 -12.53 -12.78
CA ILE A 36 7.73 -12.87 -14.06
C ILE A 36 8.25 -12.03 -15.26
N ASN A 37 9.08 -11.03 -15.01
CA ASN A 37 9.45 -10.03 -16.02
C ASN A 37 10.96 -9.69 -16.02
N GLU A 38 11.84 -10.65 -15.81
CA GLU A 38 13.28 -10.42 -15.73
C GLU A 38 13.86 -9.62 -16.92
N GLU A 39 13.43 -9.95 -18.15
CA GLU A 39 13.84 -9.21 -19.34
C GLU A 39 13.45 -7.74 -19.30
N LYS A 40 12.27 -7.42 -18.79
CA LYS A 40 11.83 -6.03 -18.67
C LYS A 40 12.62 -5.29 -17.59
N ILE A 41 12.95 -5.97 -16.50
CA ILE A 41 13.80 -5.42 -15.44
C ILE A 41 15.19 -5.13 -15.99
N LYS A 42 15.81 -6.08 -16.71
CA LYS A 42 17.13 -5.89 -17.36
C LYS A 42 17.13 -4.69 -18.30
N ARG A 43 16.10 -4.55 -19.15
CA ARG A 43 15.97 -3.38 -20.04
C ARG A 43 15.82 -2.07 -19.28
N LEU A 44 15.00 -2.05 -18.22
CA LEU A 44 14.81 -0.86 -17.40
C LEU A 44 16.10 -0.46 -16.68
N THR A 45 16.78 -1.41 -16.06
CA THR A 45 18.04 -1.13 -15.36
C THR A 45 19.12 -0.64 -16.31
N ALA A 46 19.24 -1.21 -17.51
CA ALA A 46 20.17 -0.73 -18.53
C ALA A 46 19.89 0.75 -18.94
N ILE A 47 18.62 1.14 -19.06
CA ILE A 47 18.26 2.55 -19.32
C ILE A 47 18.66 3.45 -18.15
N LEU A 48 18.41 3.03 -16.91
CA LEU A 48 18.76 3.80 -15.71
C LEU A 48 20.28 3.96 -15.57
N GLU A 49 21.05 2.89 -15.81
CA GLU A 49 22.52 2.89 -15.82
C GLU A 49 23.08 3.82 -16.87
N LYS A 50 22.64 3.69 -18.14
CA LYS A 50 23.02 4.59 -19.24
C LYS A 50 22.79 6.06 -18.89
N ASN A 51 21.77 6.35 -18.12
CA ASN A 51 21.40 7.70 -17.72
C ASN A 51 21.97 8.13 -16.35
N LYS A 52 22.80 7.29 -15.70
CA LYS A 52 23.39 7.54 -14.39
C LYS A 52 22.33 7.84 -13.30
N ILE A 53 21.16 7.20 -13.40
CA ILE A 53 20.08 7.29 -12.41
C ILE A 53 20.29 6.18 -11.39
N ARG A 54 20.35 6.55 -10.11
CA ARG A 54 20.48 5.58 -9.02
C ARG A 54 19.21 4.75 -8.91
N TYR A 55 19.36 3.45 -8.75
CA TYR A 55 18.23 2.54 -8.55
C TYR A 55 18.57 1.43 -7.56
N PHE A 56 17.53 0.74 -7.11
CA PHE A 56 17.60 -0.45 -6.29
C PHE A 56 16.52 -1.43 -6.76
N VAL A 57 16.89 -2.70 -6.94
CA VAL A 57 15.96 -3.76 -7.31
C VAL A 57 15.71 -4.63 -6.09
N ARG A 58 14.46 -4.77 -5.68
CA ARG A 58 14.06 -5.71 -4.65
C ARG A 58 13.26 -6.83 -5.28
N LYS A 59 13.71 -8.06 -5.05
CA LYS A 59 13.01 -9.26 -5.51
C LYS A 59 11.92 -9.63 -4.51
N TYR A 60 10.75 -9.99 -5.03
CA TYR A 60 9.61 -10.46 -4.25
C TYR A 60 9.18 -11.82 -4.82
N ASP A 61 9.53 -12.88 -4.13
CA ASP A 61 9.22 -14.25 -4.55
C ASP A 61 7.82 -14.67 -4.07
N ALA A 62 7.36 -14.11 -2.97
CA ALA A 62 6.07 -14.42 -2.37
C ALA A 62 5.49 -13.22 -1.63
N TRP A 63 4.18 -13.26 -1.41
CA TRP A 63 3.42 -12.38 -0.54
C TRP A 63 2.87 -13.17 0.65
N GLN A 64 2.51 -12.51 1.73
CA GLN A 64 1.75 -13.11 2.81
C GLN A 64 0.26 -13.05 2.52
N GLU A 65 -0.45 -14.14 2.81
CA GLU A 65 -1.91 -14.16 2.75
C GLU A 65 -2.50 -13.26 3.84
N SER A 66 -3.28 -12.30 3.46
CA SER A 66 -3.94 -11.40 4.42
C SER A 66 -5.40 -11.77 4.67
N GLY A 67 -5.85 -12.88 4.10
CA GLY A 67 -7.24 -13.31 4.08
C GLY A 67 -8.16 -12.44 3.24
N GLY A 68 -9.42 -12.81 3.17
CA GLY A 68 -10.47 -12.00 2.58
C GLY A 68 -10.77 -10.73 3.39
N VAL A 69 -11.88 -10.10 3.08
CA VAL A 69 -12.37 -8.87 3.74
C VAL A 69 -13.66 -9.12 4.54
N ASP A 70 -13.92 -10.35 4.94
CA ASP A 70 -15.08 -10.71 5.74
C ASP A 70 -14.88 -10.27 7.19
N TYR A 71 -15.96 -9.90 7.86
CA TYR A 71 -15.95 -9.53 9.26
C TYR A 71 -15.73 -10.79 10.15
N ARG A 72 -14.77 -10.71 11.09
CA ARG A 72 -14.33 -11.86 11.88
C ARG A 72 -14.78 -11.83 13.35
N GLY A 73 -15.23 -10.70 13.85
CA GLY A 73 -15.71 -10.58 15.22
C GLY A 73 -14.62 -10.83 16.28
N TYR A 74 -13.37 -10.43 16.02
CA TYR A 74 -12.29 -10.55 16.97
C TYR A 74 -12.53 -9.72 18.23
N THR A 75 -12.11 -10.24 19.41
CA THR A 75 -12.06 -9.44 20.64
C THR A 75 -10.95 -8.39 20.57
N ASP A 76 -11.01 -7.40 21.47
CA ASP A 76 -9.99 -6.34 21.53
C ASP A 76 -8.59 -6.92 21.78
N GLU A 77 -8.46 -7.93 22.63
CA GLU A 77 -7.18 -8.58 22.91
C GLU A 77 -6.63 -9.34 21.69
N GLN A 78 -7.53 -9.93 20.88
CA GLN A 78 -7.14 -10.58 19.63
C GLN A 78 -6.70 -9.55 18.60
N LEU A 79 -7.40 -8.42 18.49
CA LEU A 79 -7.07 -7.32 17.59
C LEU A 79 -5.73 -6.69 17.95
N GLU A 80 -5.48 -6.42 19.24
CA GLU A 80 -4.23 -5.86 19.73
C GLU A 80 -3.04 -6.78 19.39
N ARG A 81 -3.16 -8.07 19.68
CA ARG A 81 -2.13 -9.07 19.36
C ARG A 81 -1.87 -9.14 17.85
N LYS A 82 -2.93 -9.20 17.02
CA LYS A 82 -2.80 -9.24 15.57
C LYS A 82 -2.12 -7.97 15.03
N PHE A 83 -2.55 -6.82 15.49
CA PHE A 83 -2.00 -5.54 15.06
C PHE A 83 -0.54 -5.38 15.50
N GLY A 84 -0.21 -5.78 16.72
CA GLY A 84 1.14 -5.74 17.27
C GLY A 84 2.14 -6.56 16.45
N ASN A 85 1.71 -7.69 15.87
CA ASN A 85 2.54 -8.55 15.02
C ASN A 85 2.48 -8.20 13.53
N CYS A 86 1.53 -7.36 13.11
CA CYS A 86 1.30 -7.06 11.69
C CYS A 86 2.46 -6.27 11.08
N PHE A 87 2.92 -6.67 9.89
CA PHE A 87 3.97 -5.96 9.16
C PHE A 87 3.57 -4.54 8.75
N GLU A 88 2.27 -4.31 8.55
CA GLU A 88 1.73 -3.03 8.12
C GLU A 88 1.42 -2.07 9.29
N ARG A 89 1.66 -2.47 10.54
CA ARG A 89 1.31 -1.66 11.73
C ARG A 89 1.92 -0.25 11.76
N ASN A 90 3.04 -0.05 11.05
CA ASN A 90 3.72 1.24 10.93
C ASN A 90 3.48 1.92 9.58
N GLY A 91 2.63 1.33 8.73
CA GLY A 91 2.30 1.85 7.42
C GLY A 91 1.31 3.02 7.48
N TYR A 92 1.47 3.99 6.58
CA TYR A 92 0.50 5.05 6.35
C TYR A 92 0.16 5.13 4.86
N THR A 93 -1.09 5.45 4.57
CA THR A 93 -1.55 5.64 3.19
C THR A 93 -2.39 6.89 3.10
N PHE A 94 -2.00 7.81 2.23
CA PHE A 94 -2.83 8.95 1.87
C PHE A 94 -3.65 8.61 0.63
N LEU A 95 -4.97 8.58 0.77
CA LEU A 95 -5.90 8.22 -0.30
C LEU A 95 -7.12 9.11 -0.28
N LYS A 96 -7.41 9.79 -1.39
CA LYS A 96 -8.57 10.66 -1.55
C LYS A 96 -8.78 11.65 -0.39
N GLY A 97 -7.73 12.36 0.00
CA GLY A 97 -7.79 13.36 1.05
C GLY A 97 -7.83 12.81 2.47
N ARG A 98 -7.70 11.52 2.67
CA ARG A 98 -7.71 10.87 3.97
C ARG A 98 -6.36 10.21 4.27
N LEU A 99 -5.87 10.37 5.49
CA LEU A 99 -4.66 9.72 6.01
C LEU A 99 -5.05 8.48 6.81
N TYR A 100 -4.78 7.32 6.25
CA TYR A 100 -5.03 6.02 6.88
C TYR A 100 -3.75 5.48 7.52
N ARG A 101 -3.89 4.70 8.60
CA ARG A 101 -2.78 3.99 9.23
C ARG A 101 -2.52 2.60 8.64
N CYS A 102 -3.33 2.13 7.72
CA CYS A 102 -3.17 0.85 7.07
C CYS A 102 -3.52 0.95 5.57
N PRO A 103 -2.62 0.57 4.66
CA PRO A 103 -2.90 0.61 3.21
C PRO A 103 -4.04 -0.33 2.82
N ARG A 104 -4.14 -1.52 3.45
CA ARG A 104 -5.21 -2.47 3.17
C ARG A 104 -6.58 -1.89 3.54
N VAL A 105 -6.73 -1.31 4.73
CA VAL A 105 -7.97 -0.66 5.17
C VAL A 105 -8.34 0.49 4.24
N ALA A 106 -7.37 1.34 3.87
CA ALA A 106 -7.59 2.44 2.94
C ALA A 106 -8.19 1.97 1.61
N HIS A 107 -7.61 0.94 1.02
CA HIS A 107 -8.08 0.42 -0.26
C HIS A 107 -9.39 -0.34 -0.14
N ALA A 108 -9.60 -1.13 0.92
CA ALA A 108 -10.85 -1.86 1.15
C ALA A 108 -12.05 -0.92 1.33
N ILE A 109 -11.90 0.16 2.10
CA ILE A 109 -12.91 1.22 2.23
C ILE A 109 -13.16 1.90 0.88
N ASN A 110 -12.10 2.28 0.17
CA ASN A 110 -12.23 2.95 -1.14
C ASN A 110 -12.94 2.07 -2.18
N LEU A 111 -12.77 0.76 -2.12
CA LEU A 111 -13.44 -0.20 -2.98
C LEU A 111 -14.85 -0.56 -2.48
N LYS A 112 -15.27 -0.05 -1.32
CA LYS A 112 -16.52 -0.45 -0.65
C LYS A 112 -16.60 -1.94 -0.32
N ALA A 113 -15.46 -2.58 -0.10
CA ALA A 113 -15.37 -3.98 0.30
C ALA A 113 -15.53 -4.17 1.82
N ILE A 114 -15.33 -3.11 2.60
CA ILE A 114 -15.62 -3.02 4.03
C ILE A 114 -16.34 -1.69 4.34
N PRO A 115 -17.03 -1.56 5.50
CA PRO A 115 -17.67 -0.31 5.91
C PRO A 115 -16.69 0.87 5.97
N ASP A 116 -17.21 2.10 5.93
CA ASP A 116 -16.41 3.29 6.24
C ASP A 116 -16.16 3.36 7.74
N LEU A 117 -14.89 3.22 8.13
CA LEU A 117 -14.43 3.13 9.50
C LEU A 117 -13.75 4.44 9.90
N SER A 118 -14.54 5.46 10.19
CA SER A 118 -14.10 6.84 10.46
C SER A 118 -13.03 6.97 11.56
N GLY A 119 -12.91 5.98 12.46
CA GLY A 119 -11.86 5.97 13.46
C GLY A 119 -10.48 5.52 12.97
N ASP A 120 -10.36 4.97 11.77
CA ASP A 120 -9.12 4.38 11.25
C ASP A 120 -8.35 5.32 10.31
N TYR A 121 -8.83 6.55 10.13
CA TYR A 121 -8.20 7.58 9.31
C TYR A 121 -8.46 8.98 9.85
N ILE A 122 -7.73 9.95 9.31
CA ILE A 122 -7.96 11.38 9.48
C ILE A 122 -8.45 11.93 8.13
N ASP A 123 -9.61 12.58 8.11
CA ASP A 123 -10.11 13.28 6.91
C ASP A 123 -9.42 14.64 6.82
N LEU A 124 -8.51 14.79 5.85
CA LEU A 124 -7.79 16.01 5.58
C LEU A 124 -8.42 16.84 4.46
N GLN A 125 -9.36 16.26 3.71
CA GLN A 125 -10.03 16.98 2.62
C GLN A 125 -10.92 18.10 3.16
N ASN A 126 -11.60 17.84 4.29
CA ASN A 126 -12.49 18.79 4.96
C ASN A 126 -11.87 19.35 6.24
N TRP A 127 -10.53 19.32 6.32
CA TRP A 127 -9.84 19.79 7.52
C TRP A 127 -9.90 21.30 7.63
N ASN A 128 -10.57 21.79 8.66
CA ASN A 128 -10.72 23.21 8.96
C ASN A 128 -10.14 23.61 10.34
N SER A 129 -9.55 22.65 11.06
CA SER A 129 -8.90 22.88 12.35
C SER A 129 -7.43 23.21 12.16
N GLY A 130 -6.83 23.90 13.11
CA GLY A 130 -5.42 24.32 13.05
C GLY A 130 -4.42 23.16 13.09
N VAL A 131 -3.14 23.50 12.89
CA VAL A 131 -2.02 22.54 12.82
C VAL A 131 -1.87 21.75 14.13
N GLU A 132 -2.08 22.38 15.28
CA GLU A 132 -1.97 21.69 16.57
C GLU A 132 -3.02 20.60 16.73
N GLN A 133 -4.25 20.85 16.29
CA GLN A 133 -5.30 19.82 16.28
C GLN A 133 -4.94 18.66 15.34
N LEU A 134 -4.32 18.96 14.19
CA LEU A 134 -3.83 17.93 13.28
C LEU A 134 -2.75 17.06 13.92
N LYS A 135 -1.79 17.66 14.60
CA LYS A 135 -0.76 16.92 15.34
C LYS A 135 -1.36 16.00 16.39
N MET A 136 -2.35 16.48 17.14
CA MET A 136 -3.07 15.66 18.14
C MET A 136 -3.76 14.47 17.48
N GLN A 137 -4.45 14.67 16.36
CA GLN A 137 -5.12 13.59 15.64
C GLN A 137 -4.11 12.57 15.05
N ILE A 138 -3.00 13.04 14.51
CA ILE A 138 -1.93 12.16 14.02
C ILE A 138 -1.36 11.32 15.16
N ASN A 139 -1.07 11.93 16.30
CA ASN A 139 -0.58 11.22 17.48
C ASN A 139 -1.61 10.21 17.99
N ALA A 140 -2.87 10.58 18.06
CA ALA A 140 -3.95 9.68 18.46
C ALA A 140 -4.07 8.48 17.51
N LEU A 141 -4.00 8.70 16.20
CA LEU A 141 -4.03 7.64 15.20
C LEU A 141 -2.80 6.74 15.31
N GLN A 142 -1.62 7.34 15.54
CA GLN A 142 -0.35 6.62 15.67
C GLN A 142 -0.31 5.72 16.91
N ASN A 143 -0.92 6.15 18.01
CA ASN A 143 -0.91 5.44 19.29
C ASN A 143 -2.02 4.40 19.43
N LYS A 144 -2.86 4.20 18.40
CA LYS A 144 -3.85 3.12 18.42
C LYS A 144 -3.18 1.76 18.55
N GLN A 145 -3.68 0.95 19.45
CA GLN A 145 -3.24 -0.43 19.67
C GLN A 145 -3.75 -1.39 18.59
N TRP A 146 -4.85 -1.03 17.94
CA TRP A 146 -5.44 -1.73 16.80
C TRP A 146 -6.37 -0.80 16.00
N LEU A 147 -6.78 -1.24 14.84
CA LEU A 147 -7.73 -0.55 13.96
C LEU A 147 -9.01 -1.37 13.83
N ARG A 148 -10.15 -0.70 13.68
CA ARG A 148 -11.43 -1.38 13.42
C ARG A 148 -11.37 -2.25 12.17
N GLY A 149 -10.62 -1.81 11.16
CA GLY A 149 -10.37 -2.56 9.94
C GLY A 149 -9.58 -3.86 10.14
N CYS A 150 -8.92 -4.06 11.30
CA CYS A 150 -8.26 -5.33 11.62
C CYS A 150 -9.27 -6.48 11.78
N ASN A 151 -10.55 -6.19 12.03
CA ASN A 151 -11.62 -7.19 12.00
C ASN A 151 -11.92 -7.75 10.60
N TYR A 152 -11.36 -7.16 9.55
CA TYR A 152 -11.54 -7.58 8.16
C TYR A 152 -10.23 -8.09 7.55
N CYS A 153 -9.29 -8.54 8.39
CA CYS A 153 -7.95 -8.93 7.95
C CYS A 153 -7.37 -10.01 8.86
N GLU A 154 -6.57 -10.92 8.29
CA GLU A 154 -5.82 -11.90 9.09
C GLU A 154 -4.59 -11.31 9.78
N GLY A 155 -4.15 -10.12 9.38
CA GLY A 155 -2.97 -9.48 9.95
C GLY A 155 -1.68 -10.21 9.53
N PRO A 156 -1.12 -9.93 8.34
CA PRO A 156 0.06 -10.64 7.84
C PRO A 156 1.25 -10.44 8.79
N ASP A 157 1.85 -11.53 9.20
CA ASP A 157 2.99 -11.63 10.11
C ASP A 157 3.99 -12.71 9.67
N ASN A 158 4.97 -13.03 10.51
CA ASN A 158 5.99 -14.05 10.23
C ASN A 158 5.44 -15.47 10.13
N HIS A 159 4.24 -15.74 10.64
CA HIS A 159 3.59 -17.05 10.64
C HIS A 159 2.55 -17.18 9.54
N THR A 160 2.26 -16.09 8.84
CA THR A 160 1.27 -16.05 7.77
C THR A 160 1.76 -16.85 6.57
N GLN A 161 0.88 -17.65 5.99
CA GLN A 161 1.16 -18.44 4.81
C GLN A 161 1.65 -17.56 3.67
N SER A 162 2.74 -18.00 3.02
CA SER A 162 3.22 -17.36 1.80
C SER A 162 2.37 -17.79 0.61
N ILE A 163 2.03 -16.82 -0.23
CA ILE A 163 1.31 -17.01 -1.48
C ILE A 163 2.13 -16.44 -2.65
N PRO A 164 1.92 -16.92 -3.90
CA PRO A 164 2.57 -16.31 -5.05
C PRO A 164 2.25 -14.82 -5.15
N ALA A 165 3.22 -14.03 -5.58
CA ALA A 165 3.00 -12.61 -5.84
C ALA A 165 1.90 -12.43 -6.89
N ALA A 166 0.97 -11.49 -6.65
CA ALA A 166 -0.16 -11.26 -7.54
C ALA A 166 0.30 -10.76 -8.92
N LEU A 167 -0.35 -11.28 -9.95
CA LEU A 167 -0.19 -10.83 -11.31
C LEU A 167 -1.08 -9.63 -11.61
N GLN A 168 -0.55 -8.66 -12.33
CA GLN A 168 -1.37 -7.55 -12.79
C GLN A 168 -2.31 -8.03 -13.91
N CYS A 169 -3.62 -8.01 -13.65
CA CYS A 169 -4.64 -8.37 -14.62
C CYS A 169 -4.86 -7.23 -15.63
N ARG A 170 -5.15 -7.59 -16.89
CA ARG A 170 -5.51 -6.61 -17.94
C ARG A 170 -6.89 -6.00 -17.73
N ARG A 171 -7.79 -6.73 -17.07
CA ARG A 171 -9.15 -6.32 -16.74
C ARG A 171 -9.35 -6.41 -15.22
N ASN A 172 -10.25 -5.62 -14.68
CA ASN A 172 -10.62 -5.72 -13.28
C ASN A 172 -11.22 -7.11 -13.01
N ILE A 173 -10.78 -7.73 -11.92
CA ILE A 173 -11.44 -8.94 -11.40
C ILE A 173 -12.72 -8.49 -10.71
N PRO A 174 -13.87 -9.11 -11.01
CA PRO A 174 -15.10 -8.83 -10.28
C PRO A 174 -14.93 -9.06 -8.78
N TYR A 175 -15.52 -8.23 -7.98
CA TYR A 175 -15.58 -8.38 -6.53
C TYR A 175 -16.94 -7.89 -6.02
N THR A 176 -17.42 -8.48 -4.93
CA THR A 176 -18.66 -8.05 -4.28
C THR A 176 -18.40 -6.80 -3.46
N ARG A 177 -19.28 -5.80 -3.60
CA ARG A 177 -19.29 -4.61 -2.76
C ARG A 177 -20.30 -4.79 -1.63
N LEU A 178 -20.08 -4.09 -0.53
CA LEU A 178 -21.08 -4.04 0.53
C LEU A 178 -22.38 -3.42 -0.01
N GLY A 179 -23.48 -4.14 0.19
CA GLY A 179 -24.82 -3.68 -0.22
C GLY A 179 -25.19 -4.00 -1.69
N GLU A 180 -24.38 -4.82 -2.39
CA GLU A 180 -24.70 -5.40 -3.71
C GLU A 180 -25.01 -6.92 -3.54
#